data_c311014308aee3aab486f4429f844bd2
#
_entry.id   c311014308aee3aab486f4429f844bd2
#
_cell.length_a   1.000
_cell.length_b   1.000
_cell.length_c   1.000
_cell.angle_alpha   90.00
_cell.angle_beta   90.00
_cell.angle_gamma   90.00
#
_symmetry.space_group_name_H-M   'P 1'
#
loop_
_entity.id
_entity.type
_entity.pdbx_description
1 polymer ?
#
loop_
_entity_poly.entity_id
_entity_poly.type
_entity_poly.pdbx_seq_one_letter_code
_entity_poly.pdbx_strand_id
1 'polypeptide(L)'
;VNDFKLKDLDQYLSLWRQIYASPEGPRWDHILPYYSENIFFKDSVQEIRGIEEFTAMTARLSRRSKNLELAVHSSCMQGDLIFVEWEMIISYKKYPKSSIYGTSRIRLEDGKIADQRDYFDLWGDIFDNIGFFAKGYRRFMKRKFG
;
A
#
# COMPACT_ATOMS: atom_id res chain seq x y z
N VAL A 1 2.20 -0.66 29.95
CA VAL A 1 2.56 -0.95 28.55
C VAL A 1 1.33 -0.64 27.70
N ASN A 2 1.42 0.37 26.83
CA ASN A 2 0.34 0.66 25.88
C ASN A 2 0.24 -0.50 24.90
N ASP A 3 -0.77 -1.34 25.11
CA ASP A 3 -1.06 -2.46 24.20
C ASP A 3 -1.83 -1.89 22.98
N PHE A 4 -1.07 -1.50 21.96
CA PHE A 4 -1.61 -0.96 20.71
C PHE A 4 -2.34 -2.08 19.94
N LYS A 5 -3.65 -2.13 20.04
CA LYS A 5 -4.53 -3.09 19.34
C LYS A 5 -5.55 -2.36 18.50
N LEU A 6 -5.73 -2.82 17.30
CA LEU A 6 -6.83 -2.38 16.43
C LEU A 6 -8.15 -2.93 16.96
N LYS A 7 -9.14 -2.06 17.07
CA LYS A 7 -10.48 -2.39 17.58
C LYS A 7 -11.48 -2.61 16.46
N ASP A 8 -11.36 -1.84 15.40
CA ASP A 8 -12.33 -1.83 14.30
C ASP A 8 -11.72 -1.27 13.02
N LEU A 9 -12.50 -1.35 11.96
CA LEU A 9 -12.15 -0.87 10.62
C LEU A 9 -11.91 0.65 10.59
N ASP A 10 -12.73 1.42 11.29
CA ASP A 10 -12.65 2.88 11.28
C ASP A 10 -11.33 3.37 11.89
N GLN A 11 -10.90 2.74 12.97
CA GLN A 11 -9.59 3.01 13.56
C GLN A 11 -8.45 2.71 12.58
N TYR A 12 -8.50 1.55 11.91
CA TYR A 12 -7.49 1.18 10.91
C TYR A 12 -7.46 2.20 9.77
N LEU A 13 -8.60 2.55 9.19
CA LEU A 13 -8.68 3.51 8.09
C LEU A 13 -8.20 4.91 8.50
N SER A 14 -8.51 5.32 9.73
CA SER A 14 -8.03 6.60 10.27
C SER A 14 -6.51 6.63 10.37
N LEU A 15 -5.90 5.59 10.94
CA LEU A 15 -4.44 5.46 11.04
C LEU A 15 -3.79 5.43 9.65
N TRP A 16 -4.37 4.70 8.72
CA TRP A 16 -3.82 4.56 7.39
C TRP A 16 -3.88 5.87 6.59
N ARG A 17 -5.00 6.60 6.64
CA ARG A 17 -5.10 7.94 6.02
C ARG A 17 -4.10 8.93 6.58
N GLN A 18 -3.81 8.85 7.87
CA GLN A 18 -2.83 9.74 8.52
C GLN A 18 -1.41 9.57 7.98
N ILE A 19 -1.06 8.39 7.46
CA ILE A 19 0.25 8.16 6.82
C ILE A 19 0.48 9.18 5.71
N TYR A 20 -0.53 9.47 4.90
CA TYR A 20 -0.47 10.29 3.70
C TYR A 20 -1.00 11.73 3.89
N ALA A 21 -1.35 12.11 5.10
CA ALA A 21 -1.92 13.42 5.39
C ALA A 21 -0.88 14.56 5.45
N SER A 22 0.41 14.23 5.57
CA SER A 22 1.47 15.23 5.67
C SER A 22 1.96 15.68 4.29
N PRO A 23 2.07 17.01 4.04
CA PRO A 23 2.66 17.54 2.81
C PRO A 23 4.17 17.25 2.69
N GLU A 24 4.82 16.89 3.80
CA GLU A 24 6.24 16.53 3.84
C GLU A 24 6.54 15.11 3.37
N GLY A 25 5.50 14.31 3.17
CA GLY A 25 5.54 12.91 2.75
C GLY A 25 4.96 11.95 3.76
N PRO A 26 4.89 10.64 3.40
CA PRO A 26 4.28 9.64 4.25
C PRO A 26 4.99 9.47 5.60
N ARG A 27 4.20 9.37 6.67
CA ARG A 27 4.68 9.13 8.05
C ARG A 27 4.03 7.88 8.62
N TRP A 28 4.84 6.93 9.08
CA TRP A 28 4.40 5.62 9.55
C TRP A 28 4.47 5.44 11.07
N ASP A 29 5.13 6.33 11.80
CA ASP A 29 5.43 6.18 13.23
C ASP A 29 4.21 5.87 14.10
N HIS A 30 3.06 6.47 13.78
CA HIS A 30 1.82 6.33 14.55
C HIS A 30 1.11 4.99 14.32
N ILE A 31 1.30 4.33 13.18
CA ILE A 31 0.67 3.05 12.85
C ILE A 31 1.58 1.84 13.13
N LEU A 32 2.90 2.01 13.05
CA LEU A 32 3.87 0.93 13.29
C LEU A 32 3.64 0.17 14.61
N PRO A 33 3.26 0.81 15.73
CA PRO A 33 2.97 0.08 16.98
C PRO A 33 1.82 -0.93 16.89
N TYR A 34 0.95 -0.80 15.88
CA TYR A 34 -0.16 -1.73 15.63
C TYR A 34 0.24 -2.94 14.78
N TYR A 35 1.45 -2.96 14.25
CA TYR A 35 1.99 -4.13 13.55
C TYR A 35 2.57 -5.15 14.54
N SER A 36 2.44 -6.42 14.19
CA SER A 36 3.09 -7.52 14.91
C SER A 36 4.61 -7.48 14.70
N GLU A 37 5.38 -7.90 15.69
CA GLU A 37 6.83 -8.09 15.55
C GLU A 37 7.17 -9.06 14.41
N ASN A 38 6.30 -10.05 14.18
CA ASN A 38 6.44 -11.08 13.15
C ASN A 38 5.64 -10.78 11.89
N ILE A 39 5.35 -9.50 11.60
CA ILE A 39 4.60 -9.12 10.39
C ILE A 39 5.13 -9.80 9.15
N PHE A 40 4.21 -10.37 8.35
CA PHE A 40 4.49 -10.80 7.00
C PHE A 40 3.83 -9.84 6.01
N PHE A 41 4.62 -9.18 5.18
CA PHE A 41 4.15 -8.26 4.15
C PHE A 41 4.57 -8.76 2.77
N LYS A 42 3.66 -8.67 1.81
CA LYS A 42 3.94 -8.99 0.41
C LYS A 42 3.19 -8.06 -0.53
N ASP A 43 3.88 -7.60 -1.56
CA ASP A 43 3.29 -6.87 -2.69
C ASP A 43 3.83 -7.36 -4.03
N SER A 44 3.63 -6.60 -5.11
CA SER A 44 4.13 -6.94 -6.45
C SER A 44 5.65 -6.83 -6.59
N VAL A 45 6.33 -6.18 -5.64
CA VAL A 45 7.75 -5.84 -5.71
C VAL A 45 8.59 -6.68 -4.76
N GLN A 46 8.06 -6.98 -3.56
CA GLN A 46 8.84 -7.52 -2.46
C GLN A 46 8.05 -8.39 -1.50
N GLU A 47 8.78 -9.18 -0.73
CA GLU A 47 8.29 -9.96 0.40
C GLU A 47 9.14 -9.62 1.62
N ILE A 48 8.51 -9.30 2.73
CA ILE A 48 9.15 -8.79 3.95
C ILE A 48 8.65 -9.58 5.15
N ARG A 49 9.59 -9.90 6.06
CA ARG A 49 9.31 -10.62 7.31
C ARG A 49 9.91 -9.87 8.49
N GLY A 50 9.06 -9.61 9.48
CA GLY A 50 9.44 -8.95 10.71
C GLY A 50 9.35 -7.43 10.66
N ILE A 51 9.13 -6.86 11.84
CA ILE A 51 8.87 -5.42 12.02
C ILE A 51 10.08 -4.54 11.67
N GLU A 52 11.29 -5.01 11.88
CA GLU A 52 12.50 -4.25 11.58
C GLU A 52 12.64 -4.01 10.07
N GLU A 53 12.49 -5.06 9.27
CA GLU A 53 12.57 -4.97 7.82
C GLU A 53 11.38 -4.17 7.24
N PHE A 54 10.18 -4.36 7.81
CA PHE A 54 9.01 -3.58 7.45
C PHE A 54 9.20 -2.09 7.73
N THR A 55 9.71 -1.73 8.91
CA THR A 55 10.04 -0.34 9.28
C THR A 55 11.09 0.26 8.34
N ALA A 56 12.13 -0.49 7.99
CA ALA A 56 13.13 -0.05 7.03
C ALA A 56 12.54 0.20 5.64
N MET A 57 11.60 -0.65 5.19
CA MET A 57 10.88 -0.47 3.92
C MET A 57 10.02 0.80 3.95
N THR A 58 9.22 1.03 4.99
CA THR A 58 8.38 2.24 5.11
C THR A 58 9.22 3.52 5.14
N ALA A 59 10.39 3.49 5.79
CA ALA A 59 11.33 4.60 5.79
C ALA A 59 11.90 4.88 4.38
N ARG A 60 12.22 3.85 3.59
CA ARG A 60 12.64 4.01 2.19
C ARG A 60 11.53 4.60 1.32
N LEU A 61 10.31 4.11 1.49
CA LEU A 61 9.13 4.61 0.79
C LEU A 61 8.90 6.10 1.08
N SER A 62 8.95 6.49 2.35
CA SER A 62 8.78 7.89 2.78
C SER A 62 9.83 8.84 2.15
N ARG A 63 11.07 8.40 2.05
CA ARG A 63 12.13 9.20 1.42
C ARG A 63 11.95 9.38 -0.09
N ARG A 64 11.41 8.38 -0.77
CA ARG A 64 11.24 8.39 -2.24
C ARG A 64 9.97 9.07 -2.71
N SER A 65 8.97 9.16 -1.86
CA SER A 65 7.58 9.46 -2.22
C SER A 65 7.10 10.75 -1.57
N LYS A 66 7.58 11.90 -2.05
CA LYS A 66 7.23 13.22 -1.47
C LYS A 66 5.80 13.69 -1.78
N ASN A 67 5.18 13.18 -2.84
CA ASN A 67 3.86 13.61 -3.28
C ASN A 67 2.98 12.39 -3.57
N LEU A 68 2.65 11.65 -2.51
CA LEU A 68 1.68 10.56 -2.55
C LEU A 68 0.34 11.05 -2.01
N GLU A 69 -0.71 10.86 -2.79
CA GLU A 69 -2.08 11.07 -2.35
C GLU A 69 -2.78 9.70 -2.31
N LEU A 70 -3.55 9.45 -1.25
CA LEU A 70 -4.31 8.21 -1.07
C LEU A 70 -5.80 8.51 -1.05
N ALA A 71 -6.56 7.81 -1.88
CA ALA A 71 -8.01 7.75 -1.80
C ALA A 71 -8.46 6.33 -1.45
N VAL A 72 -9.33 6.18 -0.46
CA VAL A 72 -10.00 4.92 -0.12
C VAL A 72 -11.36 4.89 -0.79
N HIS A 73 -11.60 3.89 -1.65
CA HIS A 73 -12.85 3.75 -2.40
C HIS A 73 -13.85 2.85 -1.67
N SER A 74 -13.40 1.71 -1.20
CA SER A 74 -14.24 0.77 -0.47
C SER A 74 -13.44 0.01 0.59
N SER A 75 -14.12 -0.48 1.61
CA SER A 75 -13.49 -1.25 2.66
C SER A 75 -14.51 -2.13 3.37
N CYS A 76 -14.05 -3.27 3.86
CA CYS A 76 -14.85 -4.14 4.71
C CYS A 76 -13.96 -4.88 5.72
N MET A 77 -14.58 -5.29 6.82
CA MET A 77 -13.95 -6.12 7.85
C MET A 77 -14.87 -7.29 8.17
N GLN A 78 -14.31 -8.48 8.19
CA GLN A 78 -15.00 -9.68 8.61
C GLN A 78 -14.10 -10.48 9.57
N GLY A 79 -14.47 -10.52 10.84
CA GLY A 79 -13.62 -11.08 11.87
C GLY A 79 -12.27 -10.34 11.91
N ASP A 80 -11.19 -11.07 11.78
CA ASP A 80 -9.82 -10.54 11.79
C ASP A 80 -9.27 -10.18 10.40
N LEU A 81 -10.13 -10.19 9.38
CA LEU A 81 -9.75 -9.84 8.01
C LEU A 81 -10.30 -8.47 7.61
N ILE A 82 -9.40 -7.61 7.13
CA ILE A 82 -9.73 -6.30 6.56
C ILE A 82 -9.35 -6.31 5.08
N PHE A 83 -10.25 -5.78 4.24
CA PHE A 83 -9.98 -5.47 2.84
C PHE A 83 -10.23 -3.99 2.58
N VAL A 84 -9.31 -3.36 1.88
CA VAL A 84 -9.40 -1.95 1.51
C VAL A 84 -9.05 -1.78 0.05
N GLU A 85 -9.97 -1.25 -0.74
CA GLU A 85 -9.71 -0.80 -2.10
C GLU A 85 -9.25 0.66 -2.08
N TRP A 86 -8.14 0.93 -2.74
CA TRP A 86 -7.51 2.25 -2.71
C TRP A 86 -6.98 2.67 -4.08
N GLU A 87 -6.84 3.96 -4.23
CA GLU A 87 -6.12 4.60 -5.32
C GLU A 87 -4.99 5.44 -4.74
N MET A 88 -3.79 5.20 -5.22
CA MET A 88 -2.61 5.96 -4.85
C MET A 88 -2.13 6.76 -6.06
N ILE A 89 -2.08 8.07 -5.92
CA ILE A 89 -1.64 8.98 -6.96
C ILE A 89 -0.18 9.32 -6.70
N ILE A 90 0.68 8.95 -7.64
CA ILE A 90 2.13 9.15 -7.56
C ILE A 90 2.54 10.21 -8.57
N SER A 91 3.26 11.22 -8.10
CA SER A 91 3.86 12.25 -8.95
C SER A 91 5.37 12.04 -9.03
N TYR A 92 5.87 11.82 -10.23
CA TYR A 92 7.30 11.70 -10.52
C TYR A 92 7.84 12.98 -11.15
N LYS A 93 9.10 13.33 -10.86
CA LYS A 93 9.74 14.54 -11.43
C LYS A 93 9.83 14.52 -12.96
N LYS A 94 9.91 13.35 -13.59
CA LYS A 94 10.16 13.16 -15.03
C LYS A 94 9.03 12.49 -15.79
N TYR A 95 7.98 12.03 -15.11
CA TYR A 95 6.90 11.26 -15.71
C TYR A 95 5.54 11.84 -15.36
N PRO A 96 4.51 11.58 -16.17
CA PRO A 96 3.15 12.00 -15.87
C PRO A 96 2.69 11.48 -14.49
N LYS A 97 1.83 12.24 -13.84
CA LYS A 97 1.10 11.81 -12.65
C LYS A 97 0.35 10.52 -12.99
N SER A 98 0.53 9.48 -12.20
CA SER A 98 -0.06 8.16 -12.43
C SER A 98 -0.86 7.72 -11.23
N SER A 99 -2.04 7.15 -11.47
CA SER A 99 -2.84 6.48 -10.45
C SER A 99 -2.54 4.99 -10.45
N ILE A 100 -2.27 4.45 -9.27
CA ILE A 100 -2.18 3.01 -9.03
C ILE A 100 -3.41 2.61 -8.24
N TYR A 101 -4.16 1.65 -8.76
CA TYR A 101 -5.31 1.06 -8.08
C TYR A 101 -4.90 -0.24 -7.41
N GLY A 102 -5.34 -0.45 -6.20
CA GLY A 102 -5.01 -1.66 -5.48
C GLY A 102 -5.99 -2.03 -4.40
N THR A 103 -5.77 -3.20 -3.86
CA THR A 103 -6.49 -3.73 -2.71
C THR A 103 -5.49 -4.28 -1.72
N SER A 104 -5.63 -3.89 -0.46
CA SER A 104 -4.88 -4.50 0.65
C SER A 104 -5.76 -5.50 1.38
N ARG A 105 -5.21 -6.70 1.57
CA ARG A 105 -5.76 -7.69 2.50
C ARG A 105 -4.91 -7.68 3.76
N ILE A 106 -5.53 -7.42 4.89
CA ILE A 106 -4.88 -7.35 6.19
C ILE A 106 -5.50 -8.43 7.10
N ARG A 107 -4.65 -9.20 7.80
CA ARG A 107 -5.07 -10.13 8.84
C ARG A 107 -4.54 -9.66 10.18
N LEU A 108 -5.45 -9.63 11.15
CA LEU A 108 -5.11 -9.33 12.54
C LEU A 108 -4.87 -10.64 13.32
N GLU A 109 -3.89 -10.59 14.22
CA GLU A 109 -3.70 -11.59 15.27
C GLU A 109 -3.59 -10.83 16.60
N ASP A 110 -4.44 -11.16 17.54
CA ASP A 110 -4.55 -10.45 18.83
C ASP A 110 -4.68 -8.92 18.71
N GLY A 111 -5.36 -8.44 17.66
CA GLY A 111 -5.55 -7.03 17.36
C GLY A 111 -4.34 -6.34 16.71
N LYS A 112 -3.28 -7.08 16.39
CA LYS A 112 -2.10 -6.60 15.67
C LYS A 112 -2.14 -7.00 14.19
N ILE A 113 -1.63 -6.16 13.32
CA ILE A 113 -1.48 -6.48 11.90
C ILE A 113 -0.34 -7.49 11.76
N ALA A 114 -0.70 -8.76 11.48
CA ALA A 114 0.26 -9.86 11.41
C ALA A 114 0.58 -10.30 9.97
N ASP A 115 -0.36 -10.09 9.05
CA ASP A 115 -0.17 -10.41 7.64
C ASP A 115 -0.83 -9.32 6.80
N GLN A 116 -0.09 -8.76 5.85
CA GLN A 116 -0.61 -7.78 4.90
C GLN A 116 -0.15 -8.12 3.50
N ARG A 117 -1.10 -8.15 2.58
CA ARG A 117 -0.80 -8.31 1.17
C ARG A 117 -1.47 -7.23 0.34
N ASP A 118 -0.65 -6.52 -0.43
CA ASP A 118 -1.11 -5.49 -1.34
C ASP A 118 -1.12 -6.03 -2.77
N TYR A 119 -2.28 -5.93 -3.41
CA TYR A 119 -2.50 -6.32 -4.79
C TYR A 119 -2.67 -5.07 -5.63
N PHE A 120 -1.80 -4.86 -6.60
CA PHE A 120 -1.91 -3.74 -7.55
C PHE A 120 -1.26 -4.10 -8.87
N ASP A 121 -1.68 -3.44 -9.94
CA ASP A 121 -1.14 -3.65 -11.28
C ASP A 121 -0.02 -2.66 -11.58
N LEU A 122 1.20 -3.03 -11.20
CA LEU A 122 2.39 -2.22 -11.45
C LEU A 122 2.61 -1.96 -12.95
N TRP A 123 2.29 -2.95 -13.81
CA TRP A 123 2.49 -2.86 -15.26
C TRP A 123 1.38 -2.03 -15.92
N GLY A 124 0.13 -2.33 -15.63
CA GLY A 124 -1.02 -1.64 -16.20
C GLY A 124 -1.13 -0.18 -15.75
N ASP A 125 -0.83 0.10 -14.49
CA ASP A 125 -1.03 1.43 -13.92
C ASP A 125 0.21 2.34 -14.05
N ILE A 126 1.43 1.80 -13.98
CA ILE A 126 2.64 2.60 -14.08
C ILE A 126 3.21 2.56 -15.49
N PHE A 127 3.52 1.37 -16.00
CA PHE A 127 4.20 1.24 -17.29
C PHE A 127 3.32 1.61 -18.47
N ASP A 128 2.00 1.52 -18.35
CA ASP A 128 1.06 1.96 -19.37
C ASP A 128 1.11 3.49 -19.60
N ASN A 129 1.59 4.25 -18.62
CA ASN A 129 1.79 5.69 -18.73
C ASN A 129 3.18 6.09 -19.25
N ILE A 130 4.07 5.13 -19.55
CA ILE A 130 5.40 5.40 -20.08
C ILE A 130 5.40 5.26 -21.60
N GLY A 131 5.10 6.33 -22.32
CA GLY A 131 5.29 6.58 -23.75
C GLY A 131 5.14 5.35 -24.68
N PHE A 132 6.23 4.96 -25.33
CA PHE A 132 6.23 3.83 -26.29
C PHE A 132 6.03 2.45 -25.63
N PHE A 133 6.34 2.30 -24.36
CA PHE A 133 6.09 1.07 -23.60
C PHE A 133 4.62 0.70 -23.55
N ALA A 134 3.75 1.68 -23.34
CA ALA A 134 2.30 1.47 -23.24
C ALA A 134 1.74 0.75 -24.48
N LYS A 135 2.06 1.26 -25.67
CA LYS A 135 1.55 0.69 -26.92
C LYS A 135 2.10 -0.72 -27.19
N GLY A 136 3.39 -0.93 -26.97
CA GLY A 136 4.04 -2.22 -27.15
C GLY A 136 3.52 -3.27 -26.19
N TYR A 137 3.45 -2.93 -24.90
CA TYR A 137 2.93 -3.79 -23.83
C TYR A 137 1.47 -4.18 -24.08
N ARG A 138 0.58 -3.22 -24.36
CA ARG A 138 -0.85 -3.50 -24.63
C ARG A 138 -1.05 -4.38 -25.86
N ARG A 139 -0.31 -4.13 -26.93
CA ARG A 139 -0.35 -4.98 -28.14
C ARG A 139 0.10 -6.41 -27.84
N PHE A 140 1.19 -6.57 -27.09
CA PHE A 140 1.68 -7.88 -26.67
C PHE A 140 0.66 -8.62 -25.81
N MET A 141 0.10 -7.96 -24.78
CA MET A 141 -0.86 -8.56 -23.87
C MET A 141 -2.15 -8.98 -24.57
N LYS A 142 -2.71 -8.12 -25.45
CA LYS A 142 -3.89 -8.47 -26.26
C LYS A 142 -3.64 -9.66 -27.16
N ARG A 143 -2.47 -9.77 -27.76
CA ARG A 143 -2.15 -10.89 -28.66
C ARG A 143 -1.98 -12.21 -27.90
N LYS A 144 -1.51 -12.17 -26.65
CA LYS A 144 -1.22 -13.37 -25.86
C LYS A 144 -2.40 -13.85 -25.02
N PHE A 145 -3.21 -12.93 -24.50
CA PHE A 145 -4.21 -13.20 -23.47
C PHE A 145 -5.59 -12.62 -23.79
N GLY A 146 -5.72 -11.76 -24.77
CA GLY A 146 -6.98 -11.13 -25.19
C GLY A 146 -7.78 -11.89 -26.24
#